data_02c4545bbeaca30f65bd4c340d70f338
#
_entry.id   02c4545bbeaca30f65bd4c340d70f338
#
_cell.length_a   1.000
_cell.length_b   1.000
_cell.length_c   1.000
_cell.angle_alpha   90.00
_cell.angle_beta   90.00
_cell.angle_gamma   90.00
#
_symmetry.space_group_name_H-M   'P 1'
#
loop_
_entity.id
_entity.type
_entity.pdbx_description
1 polymer ?
#
loop_
_entity_poly.entity_id
_entity_poly.type
_entity_poly.pdbx_seq_one_letter_code
_entity_poly.pdbx_strand_id
1 'polypeptide(L)'
;MKDMRMQARGLILYKDFDSAIVGTSMLENTSAKEANKKLGGNWINLSLGGSTFALRAVILDYLFKHKDIKNIIYSLDIRALNELETPKDKNFISLYNDKTIDLFKLYLSSRFINCAIFFSKKEKCIGKDNLDTLTNWFLENKNQFGGIEYWSKEWWHDKNFQNEILQAQNFQPN
;
A
#
# COMPACT_ATOMS: atom_id res chain seq x y z
N MET A 1 11.65 -4.56 5.16
CA MET A 1 10.34 -5.22 4.98
C MET A 1 9.48 -4.32 4.13
N LYS A 2 9.24 -4.72 2.87
CA LYS A 2 8.48 -3.89 1.89
C LYS A 2 6.94 -4.01 2.05
N ASP A 3 6.48 -4.70 3.09
CA ASP A 3 5.07 -4.93 3.32
C ASP A 3 4.47 -3.78 4.13
N MET A 4 3.64 -2.98 3.48
CA MET A 4 2.97 -1.84 4.09
C MET A 4 2.07 -2.25 5.26
N ARG A 5 1.53 -3.48 5.28
CA ARG A 5 0.75 -4.01 6.39
C ARG A 5 1.48 -3.90 7.74
N MET A 6 2.80 -4.14 7.70
CA MET A 6 3.64 -4.06 8.90
C MET A 6 4.19 -2.67 9.18
N GLN A 7 4.30 -1.83 8.14
CA GLN A 7 4.87 -0.49 8.27
C GLN A 7 3.83 0.57 8.64
N ALA A 8 2.59 0.42 8.20
CA ALA A 8 1.58 1.47 8.33
C ALA A 8 1.37 1.92 9.78
N ARG A 9 1.40 0.98 10.76
CA ARG A 9 1.33 1.34 12.18
C ARG A 9 2.43 2.29 12.59
N GLY A 10 3.69 1.98 12.26
CA GLY A 10 4.83 2.83 12.59
C GLY A 10 4.76 4.18 11.88
N LEU A 11 4.31 4.19 10.64
CA LEU A 11 4.12 5.42 9.88
C LEU A 11 3.04 6.30 10.52
N ILE A 12 1.92 5.72 10.93
CA ILE A 12 0.83 6.43 11.60
C ILE A 12 1.34 7.05 12.91
N LEU A 13 2.11 6.32 13.69
CA LEU A 13 2.56 6.83 15.00
C LEU A 13 3.68 7.88 14.89
N TYR A 14 4.62 7.71 13.97
CA TYR A 14 5.88 8.44 14.01
C TYR A 14 6.11 9.40 12.82
N LYS A 15 5.32 9.32 11.76
CA LYS A 15 5.41 10.30 10.67
C LYS A 15 4.44 11.45 10.89
N ASP A 16 4.85 12.63 10.48
CA ASP A 16 3.98 13.80 10.46
C ASP A 16 3.26 13.87 9.11
N PHE A 17 1.93 13.88 9.15
CA PHE A 17 1.04 14.05 8.00
C PHE A 17 -0.38 14.36 8.48
N ASP A 18 -1.17 14.98 7.61
CA ASP A 18 -2.57 15.35 7.86
C ASP A 18 -3.53 14.80 6.80
N SER A 19 -3.00 14.11 5.80
CA SER A 19 -3.79 13.59 4.68
C SER A 19 -3.26 12.21 4.27
N ALA A 20 -4.16 11.29 3.91
CA ALA A 20 -3.79 9.91 3.63
C ALA A 20 -4.40 9.37 2.33
N ILE A 21 -3.63 8.53 1.63
CA ILE A 21 -4.08 7.71 0.49
C ILE A 21 -4.21 6.29 1.00
N VAL A 22 -5.40 5.71 0.93
CA VAL A 22 -5.71 4.36 1.41
C VAL A 22 -6.42 3.57 0.33
N GLY A 23 -5.82 2.49 -0.10
CA GLY A 23 -6.38 1.66 -1.17
C GLY A 23 -5.74 0.30 -1.28
N THR A 24 -5.99 -0.35 -2.41
CA THR A 24 -5.37 -1.60 -2.80
C THR A 24 -4.08 -1.36 -3.59
N SER A 25 -3.59 -2.39 -4.29
CA SER A 25 -2.46 -2.27 -5.23
C SER A 25 -2.69 -1.20 -6.30
N MET A 26 -3.93 -0.83 -6.58
CA MET A 26 -4.27 0.21 -7.55
C MET A 26 -3.77 1.60 -7.10
N LEU A 27 -3.73 1.87 -5.79
CA LEU A 27 -3.24 3.13 -5.25
C LEU A 27 -1.83 3.06 -4.66
N GLU A 28 -1.20 1.88 -4.57
CA GLU A 28 0.17 1.75 -4.05
C GLU A 28 1.19 2.60 -4.81
N ASN A 29 0.95 2.82 -6.10
CA ASN A 29 1.79 3.63 -6.97
C ASN A 29 1.34 5.09 -7.09
N THR A 30 0.42 5.55 -6.25
CA THR A 30 0.03 6.96 -6.21
C THR A 30 1.05 7.75 -5.39
N SER A 31 1.60 8.80 -5.99
CA SER A 31 2.62 9.62 -5.35
C SER A 31 2.00 10.55 -4.29
N ALA A 32 2.40 10.35 -3.04
CA ALA A 32 2.06 11.26 -1.96
C ALA A 32 2.70 12.66 -2.18
N LYS A 33 3.91 12.69 -2.76
CA LYS A 33 4.60 13.94 -3.10
C LYS A 33 3.86 14.75 -4.16
N GLU A 34 3.30 14.09 -5.18
CA GLU A 34 2.46 14.77 -6.16
C GLU A 34 1.13 15.22 -5.57
N ALA A 35 0.55 14.45 -4.65
CA ALA A 35 -0.64 14.86 -3.91
C ALA A 35 -0.36 16.14 -3.10
N ASN A 36 0.76 16.22 -2.39
CA ASN A 36 1.19 17.43 -1.68
C ASN A 36 1.22 18.65 -2.60
N LYS A 37 1.80 18.51 -3.80
CA LYS A 37 1.93 19.62 -4.74
C LYS A 37 0.59 20.07 -5.34
N LYS A 38 -0.30 19.12 -5.65
CA LYS A 38 -1.52 19.39 -6.41
C LYS A 38 -2.71 19.70 -5.52
N LEU A 39 -2.79 19.07 -4.36
CA LEU A 39 -3.95 19.18 -3.45
C LEU A 39 -3.63 19.99 -2.19
N GLY A 40 -2.35 20.29 -1.95
CA GLY A 40 -1.91 20.86 -0.68
C GLY A 40 -1.96 19.83 0.45
N GLY A 41 -1.56 20.25 1.65
CA GLY A 41 -1.50 19.37 2.81
C GLY A 41 -0.22 18.53 2.88
N ASN A 42 -0.17 17.61 3.83
CA ASN A 42 0.94 16.68 4.01
C ASN A 42 0.42 15.24 3.89
N TRP A 43 0.59 14.65 2.71
CA TRP A 43 0.04 13.35 2.35
C TRP A 43 1.00 12.20 2.63
N ILE A 44 0.43 11.06 2.99
CA ILE A 44 1.12 9.78 3.05
C ILE A 44 0.34 8.71 2.29
N ASN A 45 1.04 7.78 1.65
CA ASN A 45 0.40 6.63 1.01
C ASN A 45 0.46 5.41 1.95
N LEU A 46 -0.68 4.97 2.44
CA LEU A 46 -0.88 3.80 3.30
C LEU A 46 -1.60 2.67 2.57
N SER A 47 -1.61 2.68 1.24
CA SER A 47 -2.28 1.65 0.44
C SER A 47 -1.63 0.28 0.61
N LEU A 48 -2.44 -0.76 0.55
CA LEU A 48 -2.06 -2.15 0.79
C LEU A 48 -2.43 -3.03 -0.40
N GLY A 49 -1.44 -3.61 -1.06
CA GLY A 49 -1.68 -4.59 -2.12
C GLY A 49 -2.51 -5.78 -1.64
N GLY A 50 -3.54 -6.14 -2.41
CA GLY A 50 -4.42 -7.25 -2.08
C GLY A 50 -5.21 -7.08 -0.78
N SER A 51 -5.48 -5.83 -0.35
CA SER A 51 -6.27 -5.59 0.86
C SER A 51 -7.76 -5.69 0.58
N THR A 52 -8.48 -6.28 1.53
CA THR A 52 -9.95 -6.25 1.61
C THR A 52 -10.44 -4.96 2.28
N PHE A 53 -11.72 -4.66 2.22
CA PHE A 53 -12.32 -3.56 2.99
C PHE A 53 -12.08 -3.70 4.48
N ALA A 54 -12.20 -4.92 5.00
CA ALA A 54 -12.02 -5.20 6.41
C ALA A 54 -10.58 -4.90 6.89
N LEU A 55 -9.57 -5.25 6.09
CA LEU A 55 -8.17 -4.91 6.40
C LEU A 55 -7.93 -3.40 6.39
N ARG A 56 -8.50 -2.69 5.41
CA ARG A 56 -8.38 -1.23 5.33
C ARG A 56 -9.14 -0.52 6.44
N ALA A 57 -10.29 -1.07 6.86
CA ALA A 57 -11.05 -0.55 7.99
C ALA A 57 -10.24 -0.59 9.30
N VAL A 58 -9.46 -1.65 9.54
CA VAL A 58 -8.57 -1.74 10.70
C VAL A 58 -7.52 -0.62 10.69
N ILE A 59 -6.93 -0.34 9.51
CA ILE A 59 -5.95 0.75 9.38
C ILE A 59 -6.61 2.11 9.56
N LEU A 60 -7.78 2.34 8.99
CA LEU A 60 -8.52 3.59 9.14
C LEU A 60 -8.94 3.85 10.58
N ASP A 61 -9.43 2.82 11.28
CA ASP A 61 -9.77 2.94 12.70
C ASP A 61 -8.54 3.36 13.52
N TYR A 62 -7.40 2.71 13.26
CA TYR A 62 -6.15 3.05 13.93
C TYR A 62 -5.65 4.45 13.55
N LEU A 63 -5.76 4.81 12.28
CA LEU A 63 -5.38 6.13 11.77
C LEU A 63 -6.18 7.25 12.47
N PHE A 64 -7.49 7.14 12.51
CA PHE A 64 -8.35 8.15 13.13
C PHE A 64 -8.21 8.23 14.65
N LYS A 65 -7.78 7.16 15.32
CA LYS A 65 -7.48 7.19 16.75
C LYS A 65 -6.20 7.95 17.09
N HIS A 66 -5.23 7.99 16.17
CA HIS A 66 -3.89 8.50 16.44
C HIS A 66 -3.52 9.76 15.66
N LYS A 67 -4.33 10.16 14.67
CA LYS A 67 -4.07 11.32 13.81
C LYS A 67 -5.34 12.12 13.55
N ASP A 68 -5.19 13.43 13.53
CA ASP A 68 -6.22 14.36 13.05
C ASP A 68 -6.09 14.47 11.52
N ILE A 69 -6.88 13.68 10.81
CA ILE A 69 -6.82 13.56 9.35
C ILE A 69 -7.82 14.50 8.71
N LYS A 70 -7.32 15.40 7.86
CA LYS A 70 -8.14 16.38 7.12
C LYS A 70 -8.70 15.81 5.82
N ASN A 71 -7.87 15.03 5.10
CA ASN A 71 -8.27 14.52 3.78
C ASN A 71 -7.90 13.05 3.62
N ILE A 72 -8.76 12.30 2.95
CA ILE A 72 -8.49 10.91 2.56
C ILE A 72 -8.83 10.71 1.09
N ILE A 73 -7.90 10.10 0.35
CA ILE A 73 -8.18 9.47 -0.93
C ILE A 73 -8.34 7.98 -0.66
N TYR A 74 -9.54 7.46 -0.95
CA TYR A 74 -9.88 6.07 -0.69
C TYR A 74 -10.32 5.35 -1.97
N SER A 75 -9.74 4.17 -2.27
CA SER A 75 -10.17 3.41 -3.44
C SER A 75 -11.41 2.55 -3.15
N LEU A 76 -12.41 2.69 -4.01
CA LEU A 76 -13.61 1.87 -4.02
C LEU A 76 -13.47 0.79 -5.09
N ASP A 77 -12.72 -0.27 -4.77
CA ASP A 77 -12.52 -1.39 -5.71
C ASP A 77 -13.74 -2.30 -5.67
N ILE A 78 -14.34 -2.57 -6.82
CA ILE A 78 -15.56 -3.40 -6.95
C ILE A 78 -15.35 -4.81 -6.36
N ARG A 79 -14.18 -5.41 -6.56
CA ARG A 79 -13.85 -6.71 -5.96
C ARG A 79 -13.91 -6.69 -4.43
N ALA A 80 -13.46 -5.61 -3.83
CA ALA A 80 -13.47 -5.49 -2.37
C ALA A 80 -14.87 -5.29 -1.79
N LEU A 81 -15.84 -4.82 -2.59
CA LEU A 81 -17.24 -4.68 -2.16
C LEU A 81 -17.92 -6.03 -1.89
N ASN A 82 -17.48 -7.08 -2.58
CA ASN A 82 -18.03 -8.42 -2.42
C ASN A 82 -17.40 -9.19 -1.23
N GLU A 83 -16.31 -8.69 -0.68
CA GLU A 83 -15.57 -9.33 0.41
C GLU A 83 -15.84 -8.60 1.75
N LEU A 84 -17.08 -8.69 2.25
CA LEU A 84 -17.46 -8.22 3.60
C LEU A 84 -16.90 -9.14 4.70
N GLU A 85 -15.88 -9.93 4.38
CA GLU A 85 -15.27 -10.84 5.33
C GLU A 85 -14.49 -10.09 6.41
N THR A 86 -14.71 -10.50 7.66
CA THR A 86 -13.84 -10.10 8.78
C THR A 86 -12.39 -10.48 8.47
N PRO A 87 -11.41 -9.63 8.82
CA PRO A 87 -10.02 -9.94 8.59
C PRO A 87 -9.66 -11.27 9.25
N LYS A 88 -9.29 -12.27 8.45
CA LYS A 88 -8.90 -13.60 8.96
C LYS A 88 -7.51 -13.61 9.61
N ASP A 89 -6.69 -12.61 9.30
CA ASP A 89 -5.32 -12.51 9.82
C ASP A 89 -5.32 -11.88 11.22
N LYS A 90 -5.37 -12.74 12.22
CA LYS A 90 -5.30 -12.34 13.64
C LYS A 90 -3.99 -11.60 13.97
N ASN A 91 -2.89 -11.94 13.30
CA ASN A 91 -1.61 -11.28 13.52
C ASN A 91 -1.63 -9.85 13.00
N PHE A 92 -2.30 -9.62 11.87
CA PHE A 92 -2.50 -8.27 11.34
C PHE A 92 -3.35 -7.42 12.30
N ILE A 93 -4.47 -7.94 12.77
CA ILE A 93 -5.35 -7.21 13.71
C ILE A 93 -4.60 -6.87 14.99
N SER A 94 -3.79 -7.79 15.50
CA SER A 94 -3.03 -7.57 16.74
C SER A 94 -1.98 -6.46 16.62
N LEU A 95 -1.52 -6.14 15.40
CA LEU A 95 -0.63 -5.01 15.16
C LEU A 95 -1.30 -3.65 15.44
N TYR A 96 -2.60 -3.56 15.24
CA TYR A 96 -3.38 -2.32 15.32
C TYR A 96 -4.22 -2.23 16.59
N ASN A 97 -3.99 -3.11 17.56
CA ASN A 97 -4.48 -2.93 18.90
C ASN A 97 -3.40 -2.22 19.74
N ASP A 98 -3.78 -1.42 20.71
CA ASP A 98 -2.84 -0.70 21.59
C ASP A 98 -2.31 -1.57 22.73
N LYS A 99 -2.51 -2.91 22.67
CA LYS A 99 -2.03 -3.84 23.69
C LYS A 99 -0.54 -4.12 23.50
N THR A 100 0.26 -3.63 24.41
CA THR A 100 1.74 -3.79 24.40
C THR A 100 2.16 -5.26 24.32
N ILE A 101 1.39 -6.17 24.92
CA ILE A 101 1.73 -7.61 24.92
C ILE A 101 1.66 -8.24 23.53
N ASP A 102 0.77 -7.77 22.66
CA ASP A 102 0.67 -8.27 21.30
C ASP A 102 1.82 -7.76 20.41
N LEU A 103 2.37 -6.60 20.73
CA LEU A 103 3.59 -6.09 20.10
C LEU A 103 4.80 -6.95 20.47
N PHE A 104 4.92 -7.38 21.71
CA PHE A 104 6.00 -8.27 22.13
C PHE A 104 6.00 -9.58 21.33
N LYS A 105 4.85 -10.17 21.06
CA LYS A 105 4.75 -11.39 20.25
C LYS A 105 5.33 -11.21 18.85
N LEU A 106 5.16 -10.03 18.26
CA LEU A 106 5.73 -9.70 16.94
C LEU A 106 7.26 -9.60 16.99
N TYR A 107 7.80 -8.90 18.00
CA TYR A 107 9.24 -8.77 18.19
C TYR A 107 9.90 -10.10 18.52
N LEU A 108 9.18 -11.04 19.13
CA LEU A 108 9.64 -12.41 19.39
C LEU A 108 9.44 -13.35 18.19
N SER A 109 8.91 -12.87 17.07
CA SER A 109 8.83 -13.69 15.87
C SER A 109 10.23 -14.00 15.31
N SER A 110 10.40 -15.21 14.78
CA SER A 110 11.69 -15.65 14.20
C SER A 110 12.23 -14.66 13.15
N ARG A 111 11.36 -13.98 12.44
CA ARG A 111 11.73 -12.98 11.44
C ARG A 111 12.37 -11.74 12.07
N PHE A 112 11.79 -11.21 13.15
CA PHE A 112 12.36 -10.07 13.87
C PHE A 112 13.63 -10.43 14.58
N ILE A 113 13.66 -11.58 15.24
CA ILE A 113 14.85 -12.08 15.94
C ILE A 113 16.02 -12.23 14.97
N ASN A 114 15.80 -12.85 13.82
CA ASN A 114 16.82 -12.98 12.79
C ASN A 114 17.32 -11.63 12.28
N CYS A 115 16.42 -10.67 12.05
CA CYS A 115 16.81 -9.32 11.62
C CYS A 115 17.58 -8.56 12.70
N ALA A 116 17.22 -8.72 13.97
CA ALA A 116 17.87 -8.07 15.09
C ALA A 116 19.26 -8.67 15.40
N ILE A 117 19.37 -10.01 15.47
CA ILE A 117 20.62 -10.69 15.84
C ILE A 117 21.68 -10.52 14.74
N PHE A 118 21.28 -10.65 13.49
CA PHE A 118 22.25 -10.58 12.38
C PHE A 118 22.48 -9.17 11.87
N PHE A 119 21.91 -8.13 12.51
CA PHE A 119 22.00 -6.73 12.05
C PHE A 119 21.88 -6.63 10.52
N SER A 120 20.95 -7.41 9.97
CA SER A 120 20.95 -7.71 8.55
C SER A 120 20.53 -6.50 7.75
N LYS A 121 21.46 -5.95 6.96
CA LYS A 121 21.18 -4.99 5.90
C LYS A 121 20.40 -5.60 4.72
N LYS A 122 19.96 -6.87 4.85
CA LYS A 122 19.16 -7.53 3.81
C LYS A 122 17.86 -6.78 3.62
N GLU A 123 17.46 -6.60 2.36
CA GLU A 123 16.20 -5.92 1.99
C GLU A 123 14.96 -6.42 2.76
N LYS A 124 14.97 -7.67 3.21
CA LYS A 124 13.88 -8.26 4.00
C LYS A 124 13.75 -7.68 5.42
N CYS A 125 14.83 -7.12 5.94
CA CYS A 125 14.87 -6.53 7.30
C CYS A 125 14.73 -5.01 7.27
N ILE A 126 15.02 -4.39 6.13
CA ILE A 126 14.91 -2.93 5.94
C ILE A 126 13.49 -2.61 5.45
N GLY A 127 12.87 -1.62 6.04
CA GLY A 127 11.60 -1.09 5.57
C GLY A 127 11.74 -0.35 4.25
N LYS A 128 10.65 0.15 3.72
CA LYS A 128 10.63 1.01 2.54
C LYS A 128 11.10 2.40 2.97
N ASP A 129 12.35 2.76 2.69
CA ASP A 129 12.94 4.05 3.09
C ASP A 129 12.27 5.21 2.39
N ASN A 130 12.03 5.07 1.10
CA ASN A 130 11.29 6.04 0.32
C ASN A 130 9.87 5.51 0.07
N LEU A 131 8.90 6.11 0.76
CA LEU A 131 7.48 5.73 0.63
C LEU A 131 6.88 6.13 -0.71
N ASP A 132 7.53 7.05 -1.43
CA ASP A 132 7.09 7.57 -2.72
C ASP A 132 7.79 6.85 -3.89
N THR A 133 8.09 5.56 -3.74
CA THR A 133 8.63 4.72 -4.81
C THR A 133 7.58 3.76 -5.34
N LEU A 134 7.65 3.49 -6.64
CA LEU A 134 6.79 2.48 -7.28
C LEU A 134 6.94 1.12 -6.60
N THR A 135 5.81 0.52 -6.28
CA THR A 135 5.71 -0.88 -5.95
C THR A 135 5.38 -1.64 -7.23
N ASN A 136 6.37 -1.76 -8.11
CA ASN A 136 6.18 -2.50 -9.36
C ASN A 136 7.01 -3.79 -9.32
N TRP A 137 6.33 -4.92 -9.49
CA TRP A 137 6.95 -6.25 -9.46
C TRP A 137 7.72 -6.57 -10.74
N PHE A 138 7.42 -5.87 -11.82
CA PHE A 138 7.91 -6.18 -13.17
C PHE A 138 9.09 -5.31 -13.61
N LEU A 139 9.43 -4.23 -12.90
CA LEU A 139 10.37 -3.25 -13.38
C LEU A 139 11.53 -3.02 -12.42
N GLU A 140 12.74 -2.99 -12.95
CA GLU A 140 13.95 -2.67 -12.18
C GLU A 140 13.97 -1.20 -11.76
N ASN A 141 13.41 -0.31 -12.56
CA ASN A 141 13.38 1.13 -12.27
C ASN A 141 12.18 1.52 -11.40
N LYS A 142 12.37 1.47 -10.08
CA LYS A 142 11.33 1.68 -9.06
C LYS A 142 11.02 3.15 -8.76
N ASN A 143 11.63 4.09 -9.49
CA ASN A 143 11.50 5.53 -9.21
C ASN A 143 10.49 6.22 -10.13
N GLN A 144 9.85 5.51 -11.04
CA GLN A 144 8.90 6.07 -11.99
C GLN A 144 7.47 5.72 -11.58
N PHE A 145 6.64 6.75 -11.40
CA PHE A 145 5.20 6.57 -11.33
C PHE A 145 4.69 6.44 -12.77
N GLY A 146 4.24 5.24 -13.11
CA GLY A 146 3.86 4.90 -14.46
C GLY A 146 2.71 5.79 -14.96
N GLY A 147 2.88 6.34 -16.15
CA GLY A 147 1.85 6.96 -16.95
C GLY A 147 1.60 6.15 -18.21
N ILE A 148 0.60 6.54 -18.98
CA ILE A 148 0.26 5.90 -20.26
C ILE A 148 1.47 5.83 -21.21
N GLU A 149 2.34 6.85 -21.21
CA GLU A 149 3.55 6.88 -22.04
C GLU A 149 4.57 5.81 -21.65
N TYR A 150 4.66 5.51 -20.35
CA TYR A 150 5.56 4.49 -19.86
C TYR A 150 5.07 3.09 -20.25
N TRP A 151 3.79 2.82 -20.00
CA TRP A 151 3.17 1.55 -20.37
C TRP A 151 3.13 1.35 -21.88
N SER A 152 2.94 2.41 -22.67
CA SER A 152 2.95 2.32 -24.12
C SER A 152 4.31 1.96 -24.69
N LYS A 153 5.43 2.38 -24.09
CA LYS A 153 6.78 2.03 -24.54
C LYS A 153 7.12 0.57 -24.31
N GLU A 154 6.69 0.00 -23.17
CA GLU A 154 7.01 -1.38 -22.80
C GLU A 154 6.06 -2.40 -23.43
N TRP A 155 4.79 -2.07 -23.53
CA TRP A 155 3.73 -3.02 -23.90
C TRP A 155 3.20 -2.81 -25.33
N TRP A 156 3.47 -1.66 -25.92
CA TRP A 156 3.00 -1.38 -27.29
C TRP A 156 3.54 -2.34 -28.35
N HIS A 157 4.65 -2.99 -28.09
CA HIS A 157 5.26 -4.00 -28.96
C HIS A 157 4.71 -5.42 -28.69
N ASP A 158 3.94 -5.61 -27.65
CA ASP A 158 3.29 -6.90 -27.37
C ASP A 158 2.01 -7.03 -28.20
N LYS A 159 2.03 -7.96 -29.16
CA LYS A 159 0.89 -8.23 -30.03
C LYS A 159 -0.37 -8.71 -29.27
N ASN A 160 -0.20 -9.39 -28.14
CA ASN A 160 -1.31 -9.83 -27.32
C ASN A 160 -2.00 -8.65 -26.66
N PHE A 161 -1.22 -7.71 -26.13
CA PHE A 161 -1.75 -6.48 -25.53
C PHE A 161 -2.48 -5.61 -26.56
N GLN A 162 -1.93 -5.48 -27.77
CA GLN A 162 -2.61 -4.77 -28.86
C GLN A 162 -3.95 -5.41 -29.22
N ASN A 163 -4.01 -6.74 -29.26
CA ASN A 163 -5.25 -7.46 -29.54
C ASN A 163 -6.28 -7.30 -28.41
N GLU A 164 -5.85 -7.30 -27.15
CA GLU A 164 -6.74 -7.06 -26.00
C GLU A 164 -7.34 -5.65 -26.04
N ILE A 165 -6.54 -4.63 -26.38
CA ILE A 165 -7.03 -3.25 -26.55
C ILE A 165 -8.05 -3.18 -27.69
N LEU A 166 -7.75 -3.79 -28.84
CA LEU A 166 -8.66 -3.82 -29.98
C LEU A 166 -9.98 -4.52 -29.65
N GLN A 167 -9.93 -5.61 -28.91
CA GLN A 167 -11.13 -6.31 -28.42
C GLN A 167 -11.93 -5.46 -27.46
N ALA A 168 -11.27 -4.75 -26.53
CA ALA A 168 -11.93 -3.85 -25.58
C ALA A 168 -12.59 -2.65 -26.28
N GLN A 169 -11.99 -2.10 -27.33
CA GLN A 169 -12.57 -1.03 -28.14
C GLN A 169 -13.80 -1.48 -28.94
N ASN A 170 -13.86 -2.74 -29.31
CA ASN A 170 -15.00 -3.34 -30.05
C ASN A 170 -16.09 -3.89 -29.13
N PHE A 171 -15.90 -3.81 -27.82
CA PHE A 171 -16.89 -4.25 -26.84
C PHE A 171 -18.05 -3.23 -26.81
N GLN A 172 -19.18 -3.61 -27.39
CA GLN A 172 -20.45 -2.91 -27.20
C GLN A 172 -21.19 -3.58 -26.03
N PRO A 173 -21.45 -2.88 -24.92
CA PRO A 173 -22.29 -3.44 -23.87
C PRO A 173 -23.72 -3.60 -24.41
N ASN A 174 -24.27 -4.82 -24.27
CA ASN A 174 -25.68 -5.10 -24.52
C ASN A 174 -26.57 -4.37 -23.51
#